data_37d5111278221d888b609a32e539286b
#
_entry.id   37d5111278221d888b609a32e539286b
#
_cell.length_a   1.000
_cell.length_b   1.000
_cell.length_c   1.000
_cell.angle_alpha   90.00
_cell.angle_beta   90.00
_cell.angle_gamma   90.00
#
_symmetry.space_group_name_H-M   'P 1'
#
loop_
_entity.id
_entity.type
_entity.pdbx_description
1 polymer ?
#
loop_
_entity_poly.entity_id
_entity_poly.type
_entity_poly.pdbx_seq_one_letter_code
_entity_poly.pdbx_strand_id
1 'polypeptide(L)'
;VAAEAGWSLGAVQYYFSTRDELLLFAGRQLQADAEARIAGIIGAAEVGRALAERSSALDVALRLCEEALPIDERHRSEQLLWLALMMRSAREPGLQPSVGISWEAVRSTARMAVAALLRRSDWLEVGGQGLPLPDDVAEATAAELHIVLDGLFLQGLIYPERDPEALREDLLAALQRLRDR
;
A
#
# COMPACT_ATOMS: atom_id res chain seq x y z
N VAL A 1 4.17 5.11 -23.23
CA VAL A 1 2.82 5.49 -22.72
C VAL A 1 1.84 5.71 -23.87
N ALA A 2 2.04 6.71 -24.76
CA ALA A 2 1.07 6.98 -25.85
C ALA A 2 0.91 5.77 -26.78
N ALA A 3 2.02 5.17 -27.25
CA ALA A 3 1.99 4.00 -28.12
C ALA A 3 1.36 2.77 -27.46
N GLU A 4 1.64 2.51 -26.18
CA GLU A 4 1.04 1.41 -25.41
C GLU A 4 -0.46 1.60 -25.18
N ALA A 5 -0.89 2.85 -24.99
CA ALA A 5 -2.31 3.19 -24.86
C ALA A 5 -3.06 3.24 -26.19
N GLY A 6 -2.38 3.04 -27.32
CA GLY A 6 -2.97 3.18 -28.66
C GLY A 6 -3.34 4.62 -29.03
N TRP A 7 -2.75 5.60 -28.37
CA TRP A 7 -3.02 7.02 -28.58
C TRP A 7 -1.87 7.72 -29.30
N SER A 8 -2.18 8.78 -30.05
CA SER A 8 -1.14 9.63 -30.61
C SER A 8 -0.48 10.48 -29.51
N LEU A 9 0.79 10.85 -29.73
CA LEU A 9 1.50 11.75 -28.81
C LEU A 9 0.74 13.09 -28.64
N GLY A 10 0.18 13.63 -29.72
CA GLY A 10 -0.61 14.85 -29.70
C GLY A 10 -1.89 14.74 -28.85
N ALA A 11 -2.54 13.57 -28.84
CA ALA A 11 -3.70 13.33 -28.00
C ALA A 11 -3.31 13.34 -26.52
N VAL A 12 -2.19 12.69 -26.14
CA VAL A 12 -1.69 12.73 -24.75
C VAL A 12 -1.32 14.14 -24.35
N GLN A 13 -0.61 14.89 -25.22
CA GLN A 13 -0.22 16.28 -24.95
C GLN A 13 -1.40 17.25 -24.86
N TYR A 14 -2.53 16.93 -25.46
CA TYR A 14 -3.77 17.72 -25.30
C TYR A 14 -4.33 17.65 -23.88
N TYR A 15 -4.26 16.47 -23.23
CA TYR A 15 -4.77 16.26 -21.87
C TYR A 15 -3.74 16.57 -20.78
N PHE A 16 -2.44 16.42 -21.07
CA PHE A 16 -1.36 16.59 -20.10
C PHE A 16 -0.30 17.50 -20.70
N SER A 17 -0.23 18.74 -20.19
CA SER A 17 0.73 19.74 -20.66
C SER A 17 2.17 19.40 -20.25
N THR A 18 2.34 18.64 -19.17
CA THR A 18 3.63 18.24 -18.62
C THR A 18 3.68 16.74 -18.28
N ARG A 19 4.90 16.21 -18.19
CA ARG A 19 5.12 14.85 -17.70
C ARG A 19 4.67 14.69 -16.23
N ASP A 20 4.82 15.73 -15.44
CA ASP A 20 4.46 15.73 -14.03
C ASP A 20 2.93 15.66 -13.84
N GLU A 21 2.15 16.36 -14.67
CA GLU A 21 0.69 16.23 -14.70
C GLU A 21 0.24 14.80 -15.00
N LEU A 22 0.88 14.15 -15.99
CA LEU A 22 0.60 12.76 -16.33
C LEU A 22 0.96 11.82 -15.16
N LEU A 23 2.12 12.00 -14.53
CA LEU A 23 2.54 11.19 -13.38
C LEU A 23 1.60 11.36 -12.19
N LEU A 24 1.20 12.57 -11.87
CA LEU A 24 0.25 12.87 -10.80
C LEU A 24 -1.14 12.27 -11.08
N PHE A 25 -1.60 12.35 -12.32
CA PHE A 25 -2.86 11.72 -12.71
C PHE A 25 -2.80 10.20 -12.54
N ALA A 26 -1.74 9.57 -13.06
CA ALA A 26 -1.54 8.13 -12.95
C ALA A 26 -1.41 7.70 -11.47
N GLY A 27 -0.67 8.45 -10.65
CA GLY A 27 -0.54 8.18 -9.22
C GLY A 27 -1.89 8.24 -8.48
N ARG A 28 -2.74 9.23 -8.77
CA ARG A 28 -4.09 9.31 -8.20
C ARG A 28 -4.97 8.13 -8.62
N GLN A 29 -4.88 7.70 -9.88
CA GLN A 29 -5.64 6.55 -10.35
C GLN A 29 -5.20 5.26 -9.64
N LEU A 30 -3.90 5.02 -9.54
CA LEU A 30 -3.36 3.86 -8.81
C LEU A 30 -3.79 3.85 -7.34
N GLN A 31 -3.79 5.02 -6.69
CA GLN A 31 -4.26 5.13 -5.32
C GLN A 31 -5.74 4.76 -5.19
N ALA A 32 -6.60 5.30 -6.07
CA ALA A 32 -8.03 4.97 -6.07
C ALA A 32 -8.28 3.47 -6.30
N ASP A 33 -7.51 2.85 -7.20
CA ASP A 33 -7.60 1.42 -7.47
C ASP A 33 -7.16 0.58 -6.26
N ALA A 34 -6.08 0.97 -5.57
CA ALA A 34 -5.61 0.32 -4.35
C ALA A 34 -6.62 0.47 -3.20
N GLU A 35 -7.17 1.66 -3.00
CA GLU A 35 -8.22 1.93 -2.02
C GLU A 35 -9.48 1.07 -2.27
N ALA A 36 -9.88 0.90 -3.53
CA ALA A 36 -11.00 0.04 -3.89
C ALA A 36 -10.73 -1.44 -3.57
N ARG A 37 -9.50 -1.92 -3.80
CA ARG A 37 -9.11 -3.30 -3.44
C ARG A 37 -9.06 -3.50 -1.93
N ILE A 38 -8.48 -2.56 -1.19
CA ILE A 38 -8.47 -2.56 0.27
C ILE A 38 -9.89 -2.54 0.83
N ALA A 39 -10.77 -1.68 0.29
CA ALA A 39 -12.18 -1.66 0.67
C ALA A 39 -12.88 -3.00 0.40
N GLY A 40 -12.52 -3.69 -0.68
CA GLY A 40 -12.99 -5.05 -0.97
C GLY A 40 -12.51 -6.08 0.07
N ILE A 41 -11.31 -5.96 0.57
CA ILE A 41 -10.76 -6.84 1.62
C ILE A 41 -11.52 -6.64 2.94
N ILE A 42 -11.70 -5.40 3.39
CA ILE A 42 -12.33 -5.08 4.68
C ILE A 42 -13.85 -5.08 4.63
N GLY A 43 -14.46 -4.80 3.47
CA GLY A 43 -15.91 -4.73 3.28
C GLY A 43 -16.58 -6.09 3.08
N ALA A 44 -15.81 -7.17 2.92
CA ALA A 44 -16.39 -8.50 2.83
C ALA A 44 -17.15 -8.83 4.11
N ALA A 45 -18.41 -9.28 3.99
CA ALA A 45 -19.23 -9.70 5.14
C ALA A 45 -18.56 -10.79 5.99
N GLU A 46 -17.50 -11.38 5.49
CA GLU A 46 -16.67 -12.38 6.13
C GLU A 46 -15.60 -11.84 7.06
N VAL A 47 -15.21 -10.54 6.93
CA VAL A 47 -14.12 -9.97 7.75
C VAL A 47 -14.45 -10.04 9.24
N GLY A 48 -15.67 -9.74 9.66
CA GLY A 48 -16.07 -9.86 11.06
C GLY A 48 -15.95 -11.31 11.58
N ARG A 49 -16.25 -12.31 10.75
CA ARG A 49 -16.05 -13.73 11.09
C ARG A 49 -14.59 -14.13 11.04
N ALA A 50 -13.85 -13.67 10.03
CA ALA A 50 -12.42 -13.92 9.89
C ALA A 50 -11.64 -13.41 11.09
N LEU A 51 -11.96 -12.21 11.58
CA LEU A 51 -11.31 -11.65 12.77
C LEU A 51 -11.65 -12.41 14.07
N ALA A 52 -12.71 -13.23 14.10
CA ALA A 52 -12.98 -14.09 15.25
C ALA A 52 -11.96 -15.23 15.39
N GLU A 53 -11.33 -15.65 14.29
CA GLU A 53 -10.31 -16.71 14.27
C GLU A 53 -8.91 -16.11 14.11
N ARG A 54 -7.95 -16.57 14.93
CA ARG A 54 -6.58 -16.02 14.95
C ARG A 54 -5.81 -16.22 13.64
N SER A 55 -6.01 -17.36 12.97
CA SER A 55 -5.40 -17.65 11.66
C SER A 55 -5.95 -16.74 10.58
N SER A 56 -7.27 -16.61 10.52
CA SER A 56 -7.95 -15.78 9.52
C SER A 56 -7.69 -14.28 9.73
N ALA A 57 -7.49 -13.83 10.97
CA ALA A 57 -7.06 -12.45 11.27
C ALA A 57 -5.67 -12.14 10.70
N LEU A 58 -4.74 -13.11 10.75
CA LEU A 58 -3.43 -13.00 10.14
C LEU A 58 -3.53 -12.94 8.59
N ASP A 59 -4.42 -13.74 8.00
CA ASP A 59 -4.65 -13.72 6.55
C ASP A 59 -5.22 -12.36 6.08
N VAL A 60 -6.12 -11.76 6.84
CA VAL A 60 -6.63 -10.40 6.55
C VAL A 60 -5.48 -9.39 6.60
N ALA A 61 -4.65 -9.42 7.65
CA ALA A 61 -3.51 -8.53 7.79
C ALA A 61 -2.50 -8.72 6.63
N LEU A 62 -2.22 -9.98 6.25
CA LEU A 62 -1.34 -10.31 5.13
C LEU A 62 -1.86 -9.70 3.82
N ARG A 63 -3.12 -9.96 3.46
CA ARG A 63 -3.74 -9.44 2.24
C ARG A 63 -3.76 -7.91 2.18
N LEU A 64 -3.99 -7.24 3.30
CA LEU A 64 -3.91 -5.77 3.38
C LEU A 64 -2.49 -5.29 3.05
N CYS A 65 -1.46 -5.90 3.65
CA CYS A 65 -0.08 -5.51 3.45
C CYS A 65 0.44 -5.86 2.04
N GLU A 66 -0.06 -6.92 1.42
CA GLU A 66 0.28 -7.31 0.04
C GLU A 66 -0.04 -6.21 -0.98
N GLU A 67 -1.06 -5.37 -0.74
CA GLU A 67 -1.38 -4.24 -1.61
C GLU A 67 -0.25 -3.18 -1.69
N ALA A 68 0.64 -3.14 -0.70
CA ALA A 68 1.80 -2.24 -0.69
C ALA A 68 3.07 -2.88 -1.29
N LEU A 69 3.05 -4.13 -1.74
CA LEU A 69 4.23 -4.88 -2.16
C LEU A 69 4.21 -5.30 -3.63
N PRO A 70 5.36 -5.42 -4.31
CA PRO A 70 5.46 -5.86 -5.71
C PRO A 70 5.36 -7.40 -5.84
N ILE A 71 4.24 -7.99 -5.41
CA ILE A 71 4.03 -9.45 -5.30
C ILE A 71 3.54 -10.12 -6.59
N ASP A 72 3.18 -9.36 -7.58
CA ASP A 72 2.83 -9.81 -8.93
C ASP A 72 3.16 -8.73 -9.96
N GLU A 73 2.96 -9.02 -11.26
CA GLU A 73 3.31 -8.11 -12.35
C GLU A 73 2.51 -6.80 -12.29
N ARG A 74 1.23 -6.85 -11.89
CA ARG A 74 0.40 -5.66 -11.73
C ARG A 74 0.94 -4.79 -10.59
N HIS A 75 1.09 -5.35 -9.39
CA HIS A 75 1.62 -4.63 -8.24
C HIS A 75 3.02 -4.08 -8.53
N ARG A 76 3.88 -4.89 -9.18
CA ARG A 76 5.22 -4.44 -9.56
C ARG A 76 5.18 -3.21 -10.47
N SER A 77 4.30 -3.21 -11.47
CA SER A 77 4.15 -2.06 -12.39
C SER A 77 3.63 -0.81 -11.67
N GLU A 78 2.64 -0.97 -10.78
CA GLU A 78 2.10 0.09 -9.93
C GLU A 78 3.19 0.66 -9.00
N GLN A 79 3.95 -0.19 -8.35
CA GLN A 79 4.99 0.19 -7.41
C GLN A 79 6.20 0.87 -8.09
N LEU A 80 6.55 0.48 -9.31
CA LEU A 80 7.57 1.18 -10.10
C LEU A 80 7.15 2.61 -10.43
N LEU A 81 5.87 2.82 -10.74
CA LEU A 81 5.35 4.18 -10.97
C LEU A 81 5.38 5.01 -9.69
N TRP A 82 5.01 4.43 -8.54
CA TRP A 82 5.14 5.09 -7.24
C TRP A 82 6.58 5.46 -6.91
N LEU A 83 7.52 4.56 -7.13
CA LEU A 83 8.94 4.84 -6.93
C LEU A 83 9.42 5.99 -7.82
N ALA A 84 9.02 6.00 -9.10
CA ALA A 84 9.35 7.09 -10.02
C ALA A 84 8.78 8.45 -9.56
N LEU A 85 7.55 8.46 -9.05
CA LEU A 85 6.91 9.66 -8.50
C LEU A 85 7.64 10.15 -7.23
N MET A 86 7.96 9.26 -6.29
CA MET A 86 8.71 9.58 -5.08
C MET A 86 10.10 10.16 -5.39
N MET A 87 10.84 9.54 -6.31
CA MET A 87 12.15 10.04 -6.74
C MET A 87 12.07 11.42 -7.42
N ARG A 88 11.00 11.66 -8.18
CA ARG A 88 10.75 12.95 -8.82
C ARG A 88 10.41 14.02 -7.79
N SER A 89 9.54 13.72 -6.84
CA SER A 89 9.09 14.65 -5.79
C SER A 89 10.23 15.08 -4.85
N ALA A 90 11.24 14.22 -4.66
CA ALA A 90 12.42 14.59 -3.87
C ALA A 90 13.21 15.78 -4.47
N ARG A 91 13.01 16.06 -5.77
CA ARG A 91 13.67 17.16 -6.50
C ARG A 91 12.74 18.31 -6.85
N GLU A 92 11.43 18.06 -6.85
CA GLU A 92 10.40 19.01 -7.27
C GLU A 92 9.41 19.26 -6.11
N PRO A 93 9.58 20.35 -5.35
CA PRO A 93 8.77 20.63 -4.15
C PRO A 93 7.25 20.65 -4.43
N GLY A 94 6.84 21.03 -5.64
CA GLY A 94 5.42 21.04 -6.04
C GLY A 94 4.76 19.65 -6.09
N LEU A 95 5.53 18.56 -6.13
CA LEU A 95 5.05 17.19 -6.13
C LEU A 95 4.98 16.56 -4.73
N GLN A 96 5.60 17.19 -3.71
CA GLN A 96 5.66 16.64 -2.34
C GLN A 96 4.29 16.35 -1.70
N PRO A 97 3.24 17.17 -1.89
CA PRO A 97 1.93 16.85 -1.34
C PRO A 97 1.39 15.49 -1.80
N SER A 98 1.66 15.11 -3.06
CA SER A 98 1.21 13.82 -3.61
C SER A 98 1.95 12.63 -2.97
N VAL A 99 3.22 12.82 -2.59
CA VAL A 99 3.98 11.78 -1.86
C VAL A 99 3.54 11.67 -0.41
N GLY A 100 3.17 12.78 0.23
CA GLY A 100 2.56 12.77 1.57
C GLY A 100 1.29 11.92 1.61
N ILE A 101 0.44 12.03 0.58
CA ILE A 101 -0.77 11.19 0.44
C ILE A 101 -0.40 9.70 0.34
N SER A 102 0.63 9.35 -0.44
CA SER A 102 1.10 7.97 -0.56
C SER A 102 1.65 7.42 0.75
N TRP A 103 2.41 8.23 1.50
CA TRP A 103 2.92 7.85 2.81
C TRP A 103 1.78 7.55 3.81
N GLU A 104 0.75 8.40 3.84
CA GLU A 104 -0.44 8.19 4.66
C GLU A 104 -1.24 6.95 4.23
N ALA A 105 -1.31 6.64 2.94
CA ALA A 105 -1.98 5.44 2.43
C ALA A 105 -1.30 4.16 2.96
N VAL A 106 0.03 4.05 2.89
CA VAL A 106 0.76 2.91 3.46
C VAL A 106 0.64 2.87 4.97
N ARG A 107 0.66 4.02 5.64
CA ARG A 107 0.43 4.10 7.09
C ARG A 107 -0.97 3.62 7.48
N SER A 108 -2.00 4.00 6.74
CA SER A 108 -3.38 3.53 6.93
C SER A 108 -3.49 2.02 6.74
N THR A 109 -2.83 1.48 5.71
CA THR A 109 -2.76 0.03 5.48
C THR A 109 -2.11 -0.70 6.67
N ALA A 110 -1.00 -0.18 7.20
CA ALA A 110 -0.35 -0.74 8.38
C ALA A 110 -1.25 -0.68 9.62
N ARG A 111 -1.99 0.41 9.84
CA ARG A 111 -2.97 0.53 10.93
C ARG A 111 -4.07 -0.51 10.81
N MET A 112 -4.66 -0.68 9.62
CA MET A 112 -5.69 -1.69 9.38
C MET A 112 -5.16 -3.11 9.59
N ALA A 113 -3.93 -3.40 9.14
CA ALA A 113 -3.30 -4.70 9.37
C ALA A 113 -3.09 -4.98 10.87
N VAL A 114 -2.62 -4.00 11.64
CA VAL A 114 -2.49 -4.12 13.11
C VAL A 114 -3.87 -4.29 13.77
N ALA A 115 -4.88 -3.54 13.35
CA ALA A 115 -6.26 -3.70 13.83
C ALA A 115 -6.77 -5.13 13.57
N ALA A 116 -6.47 -5.70 12.40
CA ALA A 116 -6.81 -7.09 12.07
C ALA A 116 -6.08 -8.08 12.98
N LEU A 117 -4.77 -7.94 13.18
CA LEU A 117 -3.99 -8.81 14.09
C LEU A 117 -4.51 -8.79 15.53
N LEU A 118 -4.93 -7.62 16.02
CA LEU A 118 -5.54 -7.43 17.32
C LEU A 118 -7.02 -7.80 17.37
N ARG A 119 -7.61 -8.20 16.24
CA ARG A 119 -9.01 -8.58 16.06
C ARG A 119 -9.99 -7.46 16.45
N ARG A 120 -9.60 -6.21 16.21
CA ARG A 120 -10.36 -5.01 16.51
C ARG A 120 -11.03 -4.48 15.23
N SER A 121 -12.21 -5.03 14.92
CA SER A 121 -12.99 -4.63 13.73
C SER A 121 -13.37 -3.15 13.76
N ASP A 122 -13.62 -2.59 14.94
CA ASP A 122 -13.88 -1.16 15.18
C ASP A 122 -12.68 -0.28 14.78
N TRP A 123 -11.45 -0.79 14.87
CA TRP A 123 -10.24 -0.05 14.53
C TRP A 123 -9.88 -0.14 13.04
N LEU A 124 -10.43 -1.10 12.29
CA LEU A 124 -10.27 -1.17 10.84
C LEU A 124 -10.78 0.10 10.15
N GLU A 125 -11.96 0.59 10.58
CA GLU A 125 -12.54 1.82 10.05
C GLU A 125 -11.68 3.04 10.43
N VAL A 126 -11.24 3.13 11.68
CA VAL A 126 -10.36 4.21 12.17
C VAL A 126 -9.07 4.28 11.34
N GLY A 127 -8.38 3.14 11.19
CA GLY A 127 -7.16 3.05 10.37
C GLY A 127 -7.41 3.38 8.91
N GLY A 128 -8.51 2.90 8.34
CA GLY A 128 -8.91 3.17 6.95
C GLY A 128 -9.22 4.64 6.66
N GLN A 129 -9.66 5.40 7.67
CA GLN A 129 -9.83 6.85 7.57
C GLN A 129 -8.53 7.65 7.73
N GLY A 130 -7.39 6.97 7.87
CA GLY A 130 -6.09 7.62 8.09
C GLY A 130 -5.88 8.16 9.50
N LEU A 131 -6.78 7.84 10.44
CA LEU A 131 -6.69 8.28 11.83
C LEU A 131 -5.75 7.36 12.64
N PRO A 132 -5.03 7.90 13.65
CA PRO A 132 -4.25 7.09 14.56
C PRO A 132 -5.12 6.06 15.29
N LEU A 133 -4.56 4.88 15.58
CA LEU A 133 -5.24 3.88 16.38
C LEU A 133 -5.43 4.40 17.82
N PRO A 134 -6.53 4.02 18.50
CA PRO A 134 -6.86 4.52 19.85
C PRO A 134 -5.89 4.07 20.95
N ASP A 135 -4.98 3.16 20.66
CA ASP A 135 -4.00 2.60 21.60
C ASP A 135 -2.58 2.94 21.12
N ASP A 136 -1.76 3.54 22.00
CA ASP A 136 -0.41 4.02 21.68
C ASP A 136 0.54 2.89 21.27
N VAL A 137 0.39 1.69 21.84
CA VAL A 137 1.21 0.52 21.51
C VAL A 137 0.83 -0.01 20.14
N ALA A 138 -0.46 -0.06 19.82
CA ALA A 138 -0.95 -0.44 18.51
C ALA A 138 -0.51 0.56 17.44
N GLU A 139 -0.56 1.86 17.71
CA GLU A 139 -0.10 2.89 16.77
C GLU A 139 1.42 2.81 16.54
N ALA A 140 2.21 2.58 17.60
CA ALA A 140 3.65 2.34 17.48
C ALA A 140 3.94 1.07 16.67
N THR A 141 3.16 0.00 16.86
CA THR A 141 3.26 -1.24 16.08
C THR A 141 2.95 -1.00 14.59
N ALA A 142 1.94 -0.18 14.30
CA ALA A 142 1.64 0.22 12.92
C ALA A 142 2.78 1.05 12.30
N ALA A 143 3.47 1.87 13.11
CA ALA A 143 4.67 2.58 12.67
C ALA A 143 5.81 1.63 12.29
N GLU A 144 6.07 0.62 13.13
CA GLU A 144 7.07 -0.41 12.84
C GLU A 144 6.72 -1.20 11.57
N LEU A 145 5.45 -1.61 11.44
CA LEU A 145 4.99 -2.33 10.24
C LEU A 145 5.14 -1.49 8.97
N HIS A 146 4.86 -0.20 9.02
CA HIS A 146 5.07 0.71 7.89
C HIS A 146 6.53 0.70 7.43
N ILE A 147 7.49 0.79 8.36
CA ILE A 147 8.94 0.72 8.04
C ILE A 147 9.29 -0.63 7.38
N VAL A 148 8.70 -1.72 7.85
CA VAL A 148 8.88 -3.05 7.24
C VAL A 148 8.35 -3.07 5.81
N LEU A 149 7.14 -2.53 5.58
CA LEU A 149 6.54 -2.46 4.25
C LEU A 149 7.39 -1.64 3.28
N ASP A 150 7.90 -0.48 3.69
CA ASP A 150 8.81 0.34 2.88
C ASP A 150 10.09 -0.43 2.53
N GLY A 151 10.64 -1.17 3.49
CA GLY A 151 11.81 -2.02 3.26
C GLY A 151 11.55 -3.14 2.25
N LEU A 152 10.46 -3.88 2.41
CA LEU A 152 10.08 -4.98 1.50
C LEU A 152 9.72 -4.46 0.11
N PHE A 153 8.97 -3.35 0.02
CA PHE A 153 8.67 -2.66 -1.22
C PHE A 153 9.94 -2.35 -2.01
N LEU A 154 10.91 -1.71 -1.37
CA LEU A 154 12.15 -1.31 -2.04
C LEU A 154 13.00 -2.53 -2.44
N GLN A 155 13.10 -3.52 -1.56
CA GLN A 155 13.84 -4.76 -1.84
C GLN A 155 13.24 -5.49 -3.04
N GLY A 156 11.93 -5.68 -3.09
CA GLY A 156 11.25 -6.39 -4.18
C GLY A 156 11.35 -5.69 -5.54
N LEU A 157 11.57 -4.36 -5.56
CA LEU A 157 11.77 -3.63 -6.81
C LEU A 157 13.22 -3.66 -7.31
N ILE A 158 14.20 -3.65 -6.39
CA ILE A 158 15.61 -3.39 -6.74
C ILE A 158 16.43 -4.68 -6.82
N TYR A 159 16.14 -5.66 -5.97
CA TYR A 159 16.97 -6.89 -5.89
C TYR A 159 16.29 -8.04 -6.65
N PRO A 160 16.89 -8.55 -7.75
CA PRO A 160 16.30 -9.61 -8.57
C PRO A 160 16.06 -10.94 -7.82
N GLU A 161 16.85 -11.20 -6.77
CA GLU A 161 16.72 -12.39 -5.90
C GLU A 161 15.54 -12.31 -4.92
N ARG A 162 14.91 -11.14 -4.81
CA ARG A 162 13.74 -10.92 -3.94
C ARG A 162 12.47 -11.15 -4.76
N ASP A 163 12.17 -12.43 -5.00
CA ASP A 163 10.95 -12.82 -5.69
C ASP A 163 9.68 -12.63 -4.81
N PRO A 164 8.48 -12.70 -5.40
CA PRO A 164 7.24 -12.50 -4.66
C PRO A 164 7.05 -13.45 -3.48
N GLU A 165 7.51 -14.70 -3.56
CA GLU A 165 7.37 -15.67 -2.48
C GLU A 165 8.26 -15.30 -1.29
N ALA A 166 9.52 -14.95 -1.53
CA ALA A 166 10.43 -14.47 -0.49
C ALA A 166 9.90 -13.20 0.21
N LEU A 167 9.26 -12.30 -0.53
CA LEU A 167 8.63 -11.10 0.07
C LEU A 167 7.44 -11.48 0.97
N ARG A 168 6.60 -12.43 0.55
CA ARG A 168 5.49 -12.94 1.35
C ARG A 168 5.95 -13.65 2.61
N GLU A 169 6.98 -14.48 2.52
CA GLU A 169 7.56 -15.17 3.68
C GLU A 169 8.08 -14.18 4.72
N ASP A 170 8.83 -13.16 4.30
CA ASP A 170 9.35 -12.13 5.20
C ASP A 170 8.23 -11.27 5.81
N LEU A 171 7.22 -10.90 5.02
CA LEU A 171 6.05 -10.20 5.52
C LEU A 171 5.29 -11.03 6.54
N LEU A 172 5.01 -12.30 6.23
CA LEU A 172 4.33 -13.22 7.14
C LEU A 172 5.08 -13.37 8.45
N ALA A 173 6.40 -13.55 8.39
CA ALA A 173 7.25 -13.64 9.58
C ALA A 173 7.24 -12.35 10.40
N ALA A 174 7.20 -11.18 9.75
CA ALA A 174 7.07 -9.90 10.43
C ALA A 174 5.71 -9.77 11.14
N LEU A 175 4.60 -10.08 10.47
CA LEU A 175 3.25 -10.03 11.05
C LEU A 175 3.09 -11.00 12.23
N GLN A 176 3.66 -12.19 12.14
CA GLN A 176 3.66 -13.17 13.24
C GLN A 176 4.42 -12.62 14.46
N ARG A 177 5.61 -12.04 14.28
CA ARG A 177 6.37 -11.41 15.37
C ARG A 177 5.62 -10.26 16.03
N LEU A 178 4.92 -9.44 15.24
CA LEU A 178 4.13 -8.32 15.78
C LEU A 178 2.88 -8.79 16.55
N ARG A 179 2.26 -9.86 16.07
CA ARG A 179 1.09 -10.47 16.72
C ARG A 179 1.42 -11.10 18.08
N ASP A 180 2.62 -11.67 18.23
CA ASP A 180 3.01 -12.48 19.39
C ASP A 180 3.69 -11.63 20.49
N ARG A 181 3.78 -10.30 20.31
CA ARG A 181 4.19 -9.32 21.35
C ARG A 181 3.03 -8.95 22.24
#